data_9f3b593e970b81532593fe469878b9da
#
_entry.id   9f3b593e970b81532593fe469878b9da
#
_cell.length_a   1.000
_cell.length_b   1.000
_cell.length_c   1.000
_cell.angle_alpha   90.00
_cell.angle_beta   90.00
_cell.angle_gamma   90.00
#
_symmetry.space_group_name_H-M   'P 1'
#
loop_
_entity.id
_entity.type
_entity.pdbx_description
1 polymer ?
#
loop_
_entity_poly.entity_id
_entity_poly.type
_entity_poly.pdbx_seq_one_letter_code
_entity_poly.pdbx_strand_id
1 'polypeptide(L)'
;DTIFSEIEQRLRNQRLYAWTVAPKDKCIEVETSTFKADVVPAVQIGTDPKEDPIAIYSFRTGIEKVNSPRVHYKNGVAKHSATNKNYKPVVRMFKNWINNHFGGNSPISSYHIESLTHVNPNENFYDDHAVSFVIVGNHIKDLVKNHNIFSPAITSVCGTENIMTNWSLADRQKFTQKLEQSLGLALQALREPTTQYAKSYWDKAFNL
;
A
#
# COMPACT_ATOMS: atom_id res chain seq x y z
N ASP A 1 17.17 -19.73 -6.50
CA ASP A 1 18.15 -19.06 -7.39
C ASP A 1 17.93 -19.39 -8.87
N THR A 2 17.76 -20.66 -9.25
CA THR A 2 17.69 -21.09 -10.65
C THR A 2 16.53 -20.46 -11.43
N ILE A 3 15.32 -20.45 -10.88
CA ILE A 3 14.11 -19.91 -11.57
C ILE A 3 14.23 -18.41 -11.80
N PHE A 4 14.68 -17.67 -10.81
CA PHE A 4 14.84 -16.23 -10.92
C PHE A 4 15.89 -15.85 -11.97
N SER A 5 17.06 -16.52 -11.93
CA SER A 5 18.14 -16.31 -12.88
C SER A 5 17.73 -16.70 -14.31
N GLU A 6 16.95 -17.76 -14.46
CA GLU A 6 16.43 -18.17 -15.77
C GLU A 6 15.44 -17.15 -16.34
N ILE A 7 14.54 -16.62 -15.51
CA ILE A 7 13.59 -15.58 -15.94
C ILE A 7 14.35 -14.30 -16.32
N GLU A 8 15.33 -13.88 -15.50
CA GLU A 8 16.18 -12.72 -15.81
C GLU A 8 16.89 -12.89 -17.14
N GLN A 9 17.51 -14.04 -17.36
CA GLN A 9 18.22 -14.32 -18.59
C GLN A 9 17.29 -14.34 -19.80
N ARG A 10 16.09 -14.93 -19.68
CA ARG A 10 15.09 -14.90 -20.74
C ARG A 10 14.62 -13.48 -21.06
N LEU A 11 14.41 -12.63 -20.05
CA LEU A 11 14.05 -11.23 -20.25
C LEU A 11 15.18 -10.46 -20.94
N ARG A 12 16.44 -10.66 -20.55
CA ARG A 12 17.62 -10.02 -21.18
C ARG A 12 17.81 -10.47 -22.64
N ASN A 13 17.47 -11.71 -22.96
CA ASN A 13 17.63 -12.28 -24.29
C ASN A 13 16.52 -11.89 -25.28
N GLN A 14 15.46 -11.20 -24.84
CA GLN A 14 14.41 -10.68 -25.70
C GLN A 14 14.91 -9.44 -26.46
N ARG A 15 15.46 -9.68 -27.67
CA ARG A 15 16.04 -8.62 -28.51
C ARG A 15 15.04 -7.74 -29.24
N LEU A 16 13.73 -8.01 -29.11
CA LEU A 16 12.69 -7.30 -29.85
C LEU A 16 12.41 -5.89 -29.30
N TYR A 17 12.89 -5.59 -28.08
CA TYR A 17 12.61 -4.31 -27.40
C TYR A 17 13.88 -3.78 -26.75
N ALA A 18 14.13 -2.47 -26.91
CA ALA A 18 15.18 -1.76 -26.18
C ALA A 18 14.73 -1.53 -24.73
N TRP A 19 14.83 -2.55 -23.89
CA TRP A 19 14.55 -2.44 -22.46
C TRP A 19 15.79 -2.75 -21.61
N THR A 20 15.85 -2.16 -20.44
CA THR A 20 16.82 -2.52 -19.41
C THR A 20 16.21 -3.53 -18.46
N VAL A 21 17.02 -4.50 -18.01
CA VAL A 21 16.61 -5.55 -17.07
C VAL A 21 17.54 -5.49 -15.87
N ALA A 22 16.99 -5.20 -14.69
CA ALA A 22 17.72 -5.08 -13.45
C ALA A 22 17.12 -5.99 -12.36
N PRO A 23 17.90 -6.96 -11.82
CA PRO A 23 17.45 -7.77 -10.70
C PRO A 23 17.38 -6.92 -9.43
N LYS A 24 16.29 -7.10 -8.67
CA LYS A 24 16.07 -6.54 -7.34
C LYS A 24 15.84 -7.67 -6.34
N ASP A 25 15.62 -7.32 -5.09
CA ASP A 25 15.46 -8.33 -4.04
C ASP A 25 14.33 -9.34 -4.31
N LYS A 26 13.16 -8.87 -4.74
CA LYS A 26 11.95 -9.71 -4.93
C LYS A 26 11.40 -9.70 -6.36
N CYS A 27 12.00 -8.91 -7.23
CA CYS A 27 11.52 -8.77 -8.60
C CYS A 27 12.67 -8.53 -9.58
N ILE A 28 12.36 -8.69 -10.85
CA ILE A 28 13.20 -8.27 -11.96
C ILE A 28 12.52 -7.03 -12.55
N GLU A 29 13.17 -5.89 -12.40
CA GLU A 29 12.70 -4.66 -13.00
C GLU A 29 12.97 -4.66 -14.49
N VAL A 30 11.94 -4.35 -15.28
CA VAL A 30 12.03 -4.14 -16.73
C VAL A 30 11.63 -2.72 -17.02
N GLU A 31 12.51 -1.96 -17.63
CA GLU A 31 12.27 -0.55 -17.95
C GLU A 31 12.47 -0.28 -19.44
N THR A 32 11.52 0.43 -20.02
CA THR A 32 11.55 0.91 -21.40
C THR A 32 11.48 2.45 -21.40
N SER A 33 11.51 3.07 -22.56
CA SER A 33 11.29 4.52 -22.68
C SER A 33 9.87 4.96 -22.28
N THR A 34 8.90 4.05 -22.21
CA THR A 34 7.48 4.38 -22.01
C THR A 34 6.86 3.76 -20.77
N PHE A 35 7.43 2.70 -20.23
CA PHE A 35 6.92 2.05 -19.01
C PHE A 35 8.02 1.40 -18.20
N LYS A 36 7.72 1.17 -16.93
CA LYS A 36 8.50 0.40 -15.98
C LYS A 36 7.61 -0.66 -15.35
N ALA A 37 8.10 -1.89 -15.26
CA ALA A 37 7.39 -3.02 -14.69
C ALA A 37 8.29 -3.88 -13.81
N ASP A 38 7.72 -4.41 -12.74
CA ASP A 38 8.38 -5.40 -11.88
C ASP A 38 7.82 -6.79 -12.19
N VAL A 39 8.68 -7.69 -12.66
CA VAL A 39 8.35 -9.11 -12.82
C VAL A 39 8.73 -9.83 -11.53
N VAL A 40 7.72 -10.32 -10.80
CA VAL A 40 7.90 -11.01 -9.51
C VAL A 40 7.80 -12.52 -9.75
N PRO A 41 8.92 -13.26 -9.73
CA PRO A 41 8.89 -14.73 -9.77
C PRO A 41 8.24 -15.27 -8.50
N ALA A 42 7.29 -16.18 -8.67
CA ALA A 42 6.57 -16.77 -7.55
C ALA A 42 6.22 -18.23 -7.84
N VAL A 43 6.12 -19.02 -6.78
CA VAL A 43 5.70 -20.42 -6.84
C VAL A 43 4.35 -20.56 -6.15
N GLN A 44 3.42 -21.23 -6.81
CA GLN A 44 2.13 -21.54 -6.21
C GLN A 44 2.30 -22.56 -5.09
N ILE A 45 1.67 -22.30 -3.95
CA ILE A 45 1.60 -23.23 -2.82
C ILE A 45 0.21 -23.82 -2.82
N GLY A 46 0.10 -25.12 -3.11
CA GLY A 46 -1.19 -25.81 -3.20
C GLY A 46 -1.63 -26.09 -4.63
N THR A 47 -2.88 -26.49 -4.79
CA THR A 47 -3.44 -27.02 -6.05
C THR A 47 -4.49 -26.12 -6.68
N ASP A 48 -5.07 -25.17 -5.93
CA ASP A 48 -6.05 -24.22 -6.46
C ASP A 48 -5.38 -22.92 -6.94
N PRO A 49 -5.19 -22.75 -8.27
CA PRO A 49 -4.54 -21.54 -8.80
C PRO A 49 -5.37 -20.27 -8.62
N LYS A 50 -6.61 -20.37 -8.15
CA LYS A 50 -7.50 -19.21 -7.98
C LYS A 50 -7.41 -18.58 -6.59
N GLU A 51 -7.25 -19.39 -5.57
CA GLU A 51 -7.32 -18.94 -4.18
C GLU A 51 -6.05 -19.26 -3.37
N ASP A 52 -5.29 -20.25 -3.78
CA ASP A 52 -4.08 -20.66 -3.08
C ASP A 52 -3.01 -19.57 -3.06
N PRO A 53 -2.29 -19.46 -1.96
CA PRO A 53 -1.21 -18.50 -1.83
C PRO A 53 -0.04 -18.84 -2.74
N ILE A 54 0.78 -17.82 -3.01
CA ILE A 54 2.05 -17.95 -3.70
C ILE A 54 3.20 -17.64 -2.74
N ALA A 55 4.32 -18.35 -2.91
CA ALA A 55 5.60 -18.00 -2.28
C ALA A 55 6.39 -17.10 -3.20
N ILE A 56 6.83 -15.96 -2.68
CA ILE A 56 7.69 -15.00 -3.37
C ILE A 56 9.11 -15.20 -2.85
N TYR A 57 10.06 -15.34 -3.77
CA TYR A 57 11.46 -15.47 -3.43
C TYR A 57 12.12 -14.10 -3.23
N SER A 58 12.92 -13.98 -2.16
CA SER A 58 13.81 -12.86 -1.91
C SER A 58 15.25 -13.29 -2.05
N PHE A 59 16.07 -12.54 -2.77
CA PHE A 59 17.51 -12.80 -2.89
C PHE A 59 18.24 -12.69 -1.55
N ARG A 60 17.74 -11.85 -0.64
CA ARG A 60 18.41 -11.59 0.63
C ARG A 60 18.12 -12.66 1.68
N THR A 61 16.92 -13.21 1.67
CA THR A 61 16.41 -14.01 2.80
C THR A 61 15.87 -15.39 2.37
N GLY A 62 15.83 -15.67 1.08
CA GLY A 62 15.27 -16.92 0.56
C GLY A 62 13.74 -16.83 0.34
N ILE A 63 13.01 -17.92 0.58
CA ILE A 63 11.53 -17.93 0.45
C ILE A 63 10.94 -17.15 1.60
N GLU A 64 10.38 -15.98 1.34
CA GLU A 64 9.97 -15.08 2.39
C GLU A 64 8.48 -14.95 2.60
N LYS A 65 7.66 -15.08 1.60
CA LYS A 65 6.28 -14.66 1.79
C LYS A 65 5.28 -15.51 1.05
N VAL A 66 4.34 -15.97 1.86
CA VAL A 66 3.07 -16.48 1.37
C VAL A 66 2.15 -15.27 1.17
N ASN A 67 1.73 -15.03 -0.05
CA ASN A 67 0.79 -13.97 -0.40
C ASN A 67 -0.29 -14.54 -1.33
N SER A 68 -1.49 -13.99 -1.30
CA SER A 68 -2.60 -14.37 -2.16
C SER A 68 -3.07 -13.16 -2.99
N PRO A 69 -2.40 -12.83 -4.11
CA PRO A 69 -2.72 -11.64 -4.91
C PRO A 69 -4.14 -11.64 -5.46
N ARG A 70 -4.67 -12.81 -5.80
CA ARG A 70 -6.05 -12.95 -6.29
C ARG A 70 -7.08 -12.71 -5.19
N VAL A 71 -6.84 -13.24 -3.99
CA VAL A 71 -7.68 -12.96 -2.81
C VAL A 71 -7.60 -11.49 -2.44
N HIS A 72 -6.40 -10.91 -2.46
CA HIS A 72 -6.20 -9.47 -2.27
C HIS A 72 -7.04 -8.64 -3.25
N TYR A 73 -6.96 -8.96 -4.54
CA TYR A 73 -7.75 -8.28 -5.57
C TYR A 73 -9.26 -8.44 -5.35
N LYS A 74 -9.73 -9.67 -5.11
CA LYS A 74 -11.15 -10.01 -4.84
C LYS A 74 -11.68 -9.21 -3.65
N ASN A 75 -10.95 -9.20 -2.53
CA ASN A 75 -11.34 -8.48 -1.32
C ASN A 75 -11.33 -6.96 -1.53
N GLY A 76 -10.34 -6.43 -2.24
CA GLY A 76 -10.29 -5.01 -2.61
C GLY A 76 -11.43 -4.59 -3.52
N VAL A 77 -11.85 -5.44 -4.46
CA VAL A 77 -13.04 -5.19 -5.31
C VAL A 77 -14.33 -5.25 -4.48
N ALA A 78 -14.47 -6.24 -3.60
CA ALA A 78 -15.62 -6.36 -2.71
C ALA A 78 -15.77 -5.13 -1.81
N LYS A 79 -14.67 -4.70 -1.16
CA LYS A 79 -14.65 -3.49 -0.35
C LYS A 79 -15.02 -2.25 -1.15
N HIS A 80 -14.48 -2.12 -2.37
CA HIS A 80 -14.79 -1.00 -3.25
C HIS A 80 -16.27 -0.93 -3.62
N SER A 81 -16.90 -2.08 -3.90
CA SER A 81 -18.33 -2.16 -4.17
C SER A 81 -19.16 -1.84 -2.91
N ALA A 82 -18.78 -2.39 -1.75
CA ALA A 82 -19.48 -2.18 -0.48
C ALA A 82 -19.39 -0.71 0.02
N THR A 83 -18.46 0.07 -0.47
CA THR A 83 -18.28 1.49 -0.14
C THR A 83 -18.71 2.43 -1.26
N ASN A 84 -19.67 2.05 -2.10
CA ASN A 84 -20.16 2.84 -3.24
C ASN A 84 -19.01 3.36 -4.14
N LYS A 85 -17.96 2.54 -4.33
CA LYS A 85 -16.75 2.85 -5.10
C LYS A 85 -15.82 3.92 -4.47
N ASN A 86 -15.99 4.24 -3.19
CA ASN A 86 -15.18 5.26 -2.51
C ASN A 86 -13.86 4.71 -1.93
N TYR A 87 -13.75 3.39 -1.67
CA TYR A 87 -12.54 2.78 -1.11
C TYR A 87 -11.26 3.06 -1.94
N LYS A 88 -11.25 2.73 -3.25
CA LYS A 88 -10.04 2.87 -4.08
C LYS A 88 -9.54 4.32 -4.23
N PRO A 89 -10.39 5.34 -4.41
CA PRO A 89 -9.95 6.74 -4.36
C PRO A 89 -9.24 7.10 -3.06
N VAL A 90 -9.80 6.73 -1.91
CA VAL A 90 -9.20 7.00 -0.59
C VAL A 90 -7.86 6.28 -0.41
N VAL A 91 -7.75 5.02 -0.84
CA VAL A 91 -6.45 4.29 -0.87
C VAL A 91 -5.41 5.05 -1.69
N ARG A 92 -5.78 5.58 -2.87
CA ARG A 92 -4.86 6.36 -3.72
C ARG A 92 -4.43 7.67 -3.04
N MET A 93 -5.33 8.34 -2.33
CA MET A 93 -5.00 9.53 -1.55
C MET A 93 -3.94 9.22 -0.50
N PHE A 94 -4.10 8.15 0.28
CA PHE A 94 -3.11 7.75 1.28
C PHE A 94 -1.78 7.31 0.66
N LYS A 95 -1.79 6.57 -0.45
CA LYS A 95 -0.55 6.19 -1.17
C LYS A 95 0.20 7.43 -1.67
N ASN A 96 -0.51 8.41 -2.22
CA ASN A 96 0.07 9.69 -2.64
C ASN A 96 0.62 10.47 -1.44
N TRP A 97 -0.15 10.56 -0.36
CA TRP A 97 0.26 11.22 0.88
C TRP A 97 1.57 10.62 1.44
N ILE A 98 1.69 9.28 1.50
CA ILE A 98 2.92 8.61 1.92
C ILE A 98 4.08 8.96 1.01
N ASN A 99 3.88 8.88 -0.31
CA ASN A 99 4.92 9.18 -1.27
C ASN A 99 5.46 10.61 -1.13
N ASN A 100 4.57 11.58 -0.94
CA ASN A 100 4.95 12.99 -0.84
C ASN A 100 5.65 13.32 0.50
N HIS A 101 5.27 12.67 1.60
CA HIS A 101 5.87 12.94 2.91
C HIS A 101 7.14 12.17 3.20
N PHE A 102 7.29 10.97 2.64
CA PHE A 102 8.40 10.07 3.00
C PHE A 102 9.26 9.66 1.81
N GLY A 103 8.75 9.78 0.57
CA GLY A 103 9.47 9.34 -0.63
C GLY A 103 9.94 7.89 -0.52
N GLY A 104 11.18 7.62 -0.96
CA GLY A 104 11.79 6.29 -0.88
C GLY A 104 12.12 5.79 0.53
N ASN A 105 12.06 6.66 1.56
CA ASN A 105 12.35 6.33 2.96
C ASN A 105 11.09 6.18 3.80
N SER A 106 10.02 5.70 3.20
CA SER A 106 8.74 5.53 3.90
C SER A 106 8.85 4.50 5.04
N PRO A 107 8.35 4.85 6.25
CA PRO A 107 8.26 3.92 7.37
C PRO A 107 7.21 2.82 7.16
N ILE A 108 6.46 2.90 6.08
CA ILE A 108 5.33 2.04 5.77
C ILE A 108 5.26 1.81 4.24
N SER A 109 4.98 0.59 3.81
CA SER A 109 4.79 0.27 2.40
C SER A 109 3.38 0.61 1.91
N SER A 110 3.23 0.71 0.57
CA SER A 110 1.90 0.84 -0.07
C SER A 110 0.94 -0.30 0.29
N TYR A 111 1.47 -1.49 0.55
CA TYR A 111 0.70 -2.65 0.97
C TYR A 111 0.13 -2.49 2.39
N HIS A 112 0.94 -1.95 3.32
CA HIS A 112 0.47 -1.67 4.68
C HIS A 112 -0.67 -0.64 4.70
N ILE A 113 -0.49 0.49 4.00
CA ILE A 113 -1.53 1.54 4.01
C ILE A 113 -2.81 1.09 3.32
N GLU A 114 -2.72 0.27 2.28
CA GLU A 114 -3.90 -0.34 1.66
C GLU A 114 -4.64 -1.25 2.64
N SER A 115 -3.91 -2.07 3.40
CA SER A 115 -4.47 -2.95 4.42
C SER A 115 -5.09 -2.18 5.57
N LEU A 116 -4.42 -1.14 6.08
CA LEU A 116 -4.98 -0.24 7.11
C LEU A 116 -6.24 0.49 6.62
N THR A 117 -6.27 0.86 5.35
CA THR A 117 -7.47 1.46 4.75
C THR A 117 -8.59 0.43 4.59
N HIS A 118 -8.25 -0.82 4.25
CA HIS A 118 -9.21 -1.90 4.04
C HIS A 118 -9.95 -2.29 5.32
N VAL A 119 -9.28 -2.32 6.47
CA VAL A 119 -9.91 -2.71 7.75
C VAL A 119 -10.83 -1.63 8.32
N ASN A 120 -10.86 -0.43 7.75
CA ASN A 120 -11.81 0.60 8.17
C ASN A 120 -13.26 0.17 7.92
N PRO A 121 -14.22 0.54 8.80
CA PRO A 121 -15.65 0.37 8.58
C PRO A 121 -16.11 0.97 7.24
N ASN A 122 -17.10 0.36 6.60
CA ASN A 122 -17.58 0.83 5.29
C ASN A 122 -18.22 2.22 5.37
N GLU A 123 -18.85 2.54 6.45
CA GLU A 123 -19.48 3.83 6.76
C GLU A 123 -18.51 5.01 6.84
N ASN A 124 -17.19 4.74 6.93
CA ASN A 124 -16.16 5.78 6.91
C ASN A 124 -15.83 6.30 5.50
N PHE A 125 -16.42 5.71 4.47
CA PHE A 125 -16.17 6.05 3.07
C PHE A 125 -17.37 6.82 2.48
N TYR A 126 -17.24 8.13 2.43
CA TYR A 126 -18.23 9.07 1.92
C TYR A 126 -17.98 9.39 0.44
N ASP A 127 -18.99 9.90 -0.26
CA ASP A 127 -18.84 10.41 -1.62
C ASP A 127 -17.88 11.60 -1.68
N ASP A 128 -17.84 12.40 -0.61
CA ASP A 128 -16.77 13.37 -0.40
C ASP A 128 -15.49 12.67 0.08
N HIS A 129 -14.55 12.49 -0.85
CA HIS A 129 -13.29 11.84 -0.57
C HIS A 129 -12.38 12.63 0.39
N ALA A 130 -12.56 13.97 0.49
CA ALA A 130 -11.83 14.80 1.45
C ALA A 130 -12.29 14.50 2.88
N VAL A 131 -13.60 14.37 3.09
CA VAL A 131 -14.19 13.92 4.36
C VAL A 131 -13.74 12.50 4.69
N SER A 132 -13.80 11.58 3.72
CA SER A 132 -13.33 10.20 3.87
C SER A 132 -11.86 10.14 4.27
N PHE A 133 -10.98 10.94 3.67
CA PHE A 133 -9.56 11.00 4.02
C PHE A 133 -9.37 11.35 5.50
N VAL A 134 -10.11 12.34 6.02
CA VAL A 134 -10.01 12.75 7.43
C VAL A 134 -10.53 11.65 8.36
N ILE A 135 -11.70 11.07 8.08
CA ILE A 135 -12.33 10.07 8.96
C ILE A 135 -11.52 8.76 8.95
N VAL A 136 -11.22 8.23 7.78
CA VAL A 136 -10.40 7.01 7.61
C VAL A 136 -9.00 7.23 8.20
N GLY A 137 -8.41 8.41 7.98
CA GLY A 137 -7.08 8.75 8.51
C GLY A 137 -7.03 8.80 10.03
N ASN A 138 -8.06 9.37 10.69
CA ASN A 138 -8.16 9.35 12.15
C ASN A 138 -8.29 7.91 12.68
N HIS A 139 -9.12 7.09 12.05
CA HIS A 139 -9.24 5.69 12.42
C HIS A 139 -7.91 4.93 12.26
N ILE A 140 -7.20 5.11 11.14
CA ILE A 140 -5.86 4.53 10.93
C ILE A 140 -4.88 5.00 12.00
N LYS A 141 -4.83 6.31 12.28
CA LYS A 141 -3.97 6.89 13.30
C LYS A 141 -4.21 6.23 14.66
N ASP A 142 -5.47 6.15 15.09
CA ASP A 142 -5.84 5.60 16.39
C ASP A 142 -5.55 4.09 16.46
N LEU A 143 -5.82 3.37 15.38
CA LEU A 143 -5.53 1.94 15.26
C LEU A 143 -4.04 1.64 15.40
N VAL A 144 -3.17 2.43 14.75
CA VAL A 144 -1.71 2.25 14.81
C VAL A 144 -1.14 2.73 16.14
N LYS A 145 -1.60 3.88 16.65
CA LYS A 145 -1.11 4.49 17.89
C LYS A 145 -1.41 3.61 19.11
N ASN A 146 -2.60 3.01 19.15
CA ASN A 146 -3.07 2.22 20.28
C ASN A 146 -2.70 0.72 20.17
N HIS A 147 -2.09 0.29 19.05
CA HIS A 147 -1.75 -1.11 18.85
C HIS A 147 -0.62 -1.55 19.79
N ASN A 148 -0.86 -2.62 20.52
CA ASN A 148 0.10 -3.25 21.45
C ASN A 148 0.06 -4.77 21.32
N ILE A 149 0.83 -5.48 22.13
CA ILE A 149 0.95 -6.96 22.09
C ILE A 149 -0.36 -7.71 22.38
N PHE A 150 -1.33 -7.04 23.01
CA PHE A 150 -2.64 -7.62 23.34
C PHE A 150 -3.71 -7.23 22.31
N SER A 151 -3.38 -6.37 21.35
CA SER A 151 -4.32 -5.94 20.32
C SER A 151 -4.57 -7.05 19.32
N PRO A 152 -5.80 -7.18 18.77
CA PRO A 152 -6.07 -8.09 17.67
C PRO A 152 -5.14 -7.83 16.49
N ALA A 153 -4.79 -8.88 15.76
CA ALA A 153 -3.99 -8.76 14.55
C ALA A 153 -4.70 -7.86 13.52
N ILE A 154 -3.97 -6.94 12.93
CA ILE A 154 -4.43 -6.18 11.77
C ILE A 154 -3.96 -6.94 10.55
N THR A 155 -4.90 -7.64 9.89
CA THR A 155 -4.56 -8.50 8.77
C THR A 155 -4.43 -7.71 7.46
N SER A 156 -3.59 -8.22 6.59
CA SER A 156 -3.50 -7.75 5.20
C SER A 156 -4.84 -7.94 4.47
N VAL A 157 -5.00 -7.28 3.33
CA VAL A 157 -6.24 -7.39 2.51
C VAL A 157 -6.55 -8.84 2.13
N CYS A 158 -5.54 -9.69 1.93
CA CYS A 158 -5.72 -11.12 1.66
C CYS A 158 -5.80 -11.99 2.92
N GLY A 159 -5.65 -11.41 4.11
CA GLY A 159 -5.76 -12.15 5.39
C GLY A 159 -4.56 -13.04 5.74
N THR A 160 -3.50 -13.03 4.94
CA THR A 160 -2.37 -13.97 5.10
C THR A 160 -1.35 -13.56 6.16
N GLU A 161 -1.32 -12.30 6.57
CA GLU A 161 -0.33 -11.80 7.53
C GLU A 161 -0.88 -10.70 8.43
N ASN A 162 -0.28 -10.59 9.63
CA ASN A 162 -0.46 -9.43 10.50
C ASN A 162 0.52 -8.34 10.07
N ILE A 163 0.00 -7.25 9.52
CA ILE A 163 0.82 -6.15 8.98
C ILE A 163 1.56 -5.35 10.05
N MET A 164 1.25 -5.55 11.33
CA MET A 164 1.91 -4.86 12.44
C MET A 164 3.19 -5.57 12.92
N THR A 165 3.42 -6.83 12.53
CA THR A 165 4.48 -7.68 13.09
C THR A 165 5.88 -7.11 12.88
N ASN A 166 6.17 -6.60 11.70
CA ASN A 166 7.51 -6.12 11.31
C ASN A 166 7.59 -4.59 11.27
N TRP A 167 6.67 -3.90 11.91
CA TRP A 167 6.64 -2.45 11.93
C TRP A 167 7.12 -1.92 13.28
N SER A 168 8.31 -1.32 13.29
CA SER A 168 8.95 -0.86 14.52
C SER A 168 8.13 0.21 15.24
N LEU A 169 8.28 0.31 16.57
CA LEU A 169 7.61 1.35 17.34
C LEU A 169 8.00 2.76 16.87
N ALA A 170 9.27 2.97 16.53
CA ALA A 170 9.77 4.25 16.02
C ALA A 170 9.11 4.63 14.68
N ASP A 171 8.98 3.67 13.76
CA ASP A 171 8.31 3.92 12.47
C ASP A 171 6.82 4.20 12.65
N ARG A 172 6.14 3.47 13.55
CA ARG A 172 4.74 3.73 13.90
C ARG A 172 4.54 5.13 14.47
N GLN A 173 5.42 5.57 15.36
CA GLN A 173 5.39 6.92 15.94
C GLN A 173 5.62 7.98 14.86
N LYS A 174 6.64 7.80 14.01
CA LYS A 174 6.94 8.71 12.89
C LYS A 174 5.74 8.84 11.94
N PHE A 175 5.13 7.71 11.59
CA PHE A 175 3.95 7.68 10.73
C PHE A 175 2.76 8.39 11.36
N THR A 176 2.39 8.02 12.60
CA THR A 176 1.21 8.57 13.28
C THR A 176 1.35 10.07 13.58
N GLN A 177 2.54 10.53 13.96
CA GLN A 177 2.81 11.95 14.16
C GLN A 177 2.61 12.75 12.87
N LYS A 178 3.15 12.26 11.75
CA LYS A 178 2.99 12.93 10.46
C LYS A 178 1.54 12.91 9.99
N LEU A 179 0.85 11.78 10.17
CA LEU A 179 -0.56 11.66 9.82
C LEU A 179 -1.42 12.62 10.64
N GLU A 180 -1.19 12.72 11.94
CA GLU A 180 -1.92 13.64 12.84
C GLU A 180 -1.78 15.11 12.41
N GLN A 181 -0.55 15.54 12.07
CA GLN A 181 -0.30 16.88 11.52
C GLN A 181 -1.09 17.14 10.22
N SER A 182 -1.05 16.19 9.30
CA SER A 182 -1.75 16.31 8.00
C SER A 182 -3.26 16.29 8.16
N LEU A 183 -3.80 15.47 9.06
CA LEU A 183 -5.23 15.45 9.36
C LEU A 183 -5.71 16.74 9.99
N GLY A 184 -4.89 17.38 10.84
CA GLY A 184 -5.18 18.72 11.39
C GLY A 184 -5.31 19.77 10.28
N LEU A 185 -4.39 19.78 9.32
CA LEU A 185 -4.46 20.67 8.16
C LEU A 185 -5.64 20.35 7.23
N ALA A 186 -5.90 19.08 6.97
CA ALA A 186 -7.04 18.64 6.18
C ALA A 186 -8.38 19.07 6.81
N LEU A 187 -8.50 18.98 8.14
CA LEU A 187 -9.69 19.46 8.85
C LEU A 187 -9.85 20.98 8.78
N GLN A 188 -8.76 21.74 8.81
CA GLN A 188 -8.80 23.18 8.57
C GLN A 188 -9.27 23.48 7.14
N ALA A 189 -8.74 22.75 6.14
CA ALA A 189 -9.18 22.89 4.74
C ALA A 189 -10.67 22.65 4.55
N LEU A 190 -11.24 21.63 5.23
CA LEU A 190 -12.69 21.32 5.15
C LEU A 190 -13.56 22.39 5.79
N ARG A 191 -13.05 23.16 6.75
CA ARG A 191 -13.78 24.24 7.45
C ARG A 191 -13.59 25.61 6.81
N GLU A 192 -12.60 25.75 5.94
CA GLU A 192 -12.24 27.01 5.33
C GLU A 192 -13.23 27.39 4.19
N PRO A 193 -13.95 28.49 4.30
CA PRO A 193 -14.94 28.89 3.29
C PRO A 193 -14.28 29.43 2.00
N THR A 194 -13.03 29.90 2.08
CA THR A 194 -12.30 30.47 0.95
C THR A 194 -11.52 29.41 0.22
N THR A 195 -11.89 29.11 -1.02
CA THR A 195 -11.27 28.05 -1.83
C THR A 195 -9.75 28.16 -1.91
N GLN A 196 -9.19 29.37 -2.06
CA GLN A 196 -7.75 29.58 -2.13
C GLN A 196 -7.04 29.16 -0.84
N TYR A 197 -7.59 29.50 0.33
CA TYR A 197 -7.03 29.12 1.62
C TYR A 197 -7.24 27.63 1.90
N ALA A 198 -8.42 27.09 1.58
CA ALA A 198 -8.68 25.65 1.65
C ALA A 198 -7.66 24.85 0.83
N LYS A 199 -7.38 25.28 -0.42
CA LYS A 199 -6.36 24.69 -1.25
C LYS A 199 -4.98 24.74 -0.59
N SER A 200 -4.58 25.87 0.00
CA SER A 200 -3.29 25.99 0.69
C SER A 200 -3.15 25.04 1.89
N TYR A 201 -4.24 24.78 2.63
CA TYR A 201 -4.23 23.78 3.69
C TYR A 201 -4.09 22.36 3.14
N TRP A 202 -4.76 22.02 2.01
CA TRP A 202 -4.60 20.74 1.35
C TRP A 202 -3.20 20.54 0.80
N ASP A 203 -2.62 21.55 0.14
CA ASP A 203 -1.24 21.49 -0.36
C ASP A 203 -0.25 21.17 0.77
N LYS A 204 -0.39 21.82 1.92
CA LYS A 204 0.41 21.52 3.13
C LYS A 204 0.12 20.14 3.71
N ALA A 205 -1.15 19.70 3.75
CA ALA A 205 -1.53 18.39 4.26
C ALA A 205 -0.93 17.25 3.44
N PHE A 206 -0.76 17.44 2.12
CA PHE A 206 -0.19 16.47 1.20
C PHE A 206 1.28 16.73 0.84
N ASN A 207 1.89 17.80 1.37
CA ASN A 207 3.27 18.20 1.07
C ASN A 207 3.51 18.41 -0.45
N LEU A 208 2.60 19.19 -1.07
CA LEU A 208 2.64 19.57 -2.50
C LEU A 208 3.33 20.90 -2.69
#